data_82e0203e3c4f6778d26aba2e969cc7d3
#
_entry.id   82e0203e3c4f6778d26aba2e969cc7d3
#
_cell.length_a   1.000
_cell.length_b   1.000
_cell.length_c   1.000
_cell.angle_alpha   90.00
_cell.angle_beta   90.00
_cell.angle_gamma   90.00
#
_symmetry.space_group_name_H-M   'P 1'
#
loop_
_entity.id
_entity.type
_entity.pdbx_description
1 polymer ?
#
loop_
_entity_poly.entity_id
_entity_poly.type
_entity_poly.pdbx_seq_one_letter_code
_entity_poly.pdbx_strand_id
1 'polypeptide(L)'
;MSNYTTTNRFAFLPGTIIFEPGTSKDYRELERHHYRIRPPRTWAYICVARFVPRGKRSPGRLVAVGVLSWPIAMHKTRMVHFNLPTDYGTNARFANENLRTISRVIVHPQFRAIGLAREIVRRLIEACPTPYVEASAVMGRFAKFFTSAGMVQIDSDPEKPAYFLYDKQSEQA
;
A
#
# COMPACT_ATOMS: atom_id res chain seq x y z
N MET A 1 14.69 -12.45 -14.23
CA MET A 1 15.53 -12.40 -12.99
C MET A 1 14.61 -12.08 -11.83
N SER A 2 14.59 -12.93 -10.80
CA SER A 2 13.63 -12.80 -9.69
C SER A 2 14.10 -11.68 -8.76
N ASN A 3 13.36 -10.56 -8.70
CA ASN A 3 13.68 -9.42 -7.83
C ASN A 3 13.24 -9.72 -6.38
N TYR A 4 13.92 -10.68 -5.74
CA TYR A 4 13.73 -10.89 -4.31
C TYR A 4 14.54 -9.84 -3.55
N THR A 5 13.87 -9.03 -2.74
CA THR A 5 14.55 -8.07 -1.87
C THR A 5 14.38 -8.50 -0.43
N THR A 6 15.49 -8.86 0.22
CA THR A 6 15.54 -9.10 1.66
C THR A 6 15.90 -7.81 2.38
N THR A 7 15.32 -7.58 3.55
CA THR A 7 15.71 -6.48 4.43
C THR A 7 16.21 -7.01 5.76
N ASN A 8 17.31 -6.46 6.25
CA ASN A 8 17.89 -6.82 7.54
C ASN A 8 17.05 -6.35 8.75
N ARG A 9 16.00 -5.54 8.47
CA ARG A 9 15.09 -4.99 9.49
C ARG A 9 14.40 -6.04 10.35
N PHE A 10 14.22 -7.25 9.82
CA PHE A 10 13.52 -8.36 10.51
C PHE A 10 14.49 -9.42 11.03
N ALA A 11 15.76 -9.06 11.29
CA ALA A 11 16.80 -9.99 11.75
C ALA A 11 16.51 -10.65 13.11
N PHE A 12 15.59 -10.07 13.91
CA PHE A 12 15.12 -10.68 15.17
C PHE A 12 14.19 -11.89 14.96
N LEU A 13 13.65 -12.09 13.76
CA LEU A 13 12.83 -13.27 13.46
C LEU A 13 13.70 -14.52 13.27
N PRO A 14 13.20 -15.71 13.61
CA PRO A 14 13.90 -16.97 13.36
C PRO A 14 13.84 -17.39 11.88
N GLY A 15 14.04 -16.45 10.96
CA GLY A 15 13.95 -16.63 9.52
C GLY A 15 14.08 -15.31 8.78
N THR A 16 13.73 -15.32 7.51
CA THR A 16 13.84 -14.16 6.60
C THR A 16 12.48 -13.75 6.06
N ILE A 17 12.25 -12.44 5.93
CA ILE A 17 11.12 -11.90 5.19
C ILE A 17 11.58 -11.59 3.76
N ILE A 18 10.89 -12.18 2.79
CA ILE A 18 11.11 -11.95 1.36
C ILE A 18 9.92 -11.16 0.82
N PHE A 19 10.22 -10.07 0.10
CA PHE A 19 9.22 -9.28 -0.61
C PHE A 19 9.28 -9.58 -2.09
N GLU A 20 8.13 -9.80 -2.71
CA GLU A 20 8.02 -10.17 -4.12
C GLU A 20 6.70 -9.68 -4.74
N PRO A 21 6.60 -9.60 -6.08
CA PRO A 21 5.32 -9.43 -6.75
C PRO A 21 4.37 -10.57 -6.39
N GLY A 22 3.12 -10.20 -6.07
CA GLY A 22 2.07 -11.14 -5.70
C GLY A 22 0.97 -11.24 -6.75
N THR A 23 0.00 -12.09 -6.45
CA THR A 23 -1.18 -12.35 -7.29
C THR A 23 -2.49 -12.12 -6.53
N SER A 24 -3.61 -12.05 -7.24
CA SER A 24 -4.93 -12.01 -6.62
C SER A 24 -5.23 -13.26 -5.76
N LYS A 25 -4.56 -14.39 -6.02
CA LYS A 25 -4.65 -15.60 -5.20
C LYS A 25 -4.01 -15.37 -3.83
N ASP A 26 -2.83 -14.75 -3.79
CA ASP A 26 -2.16 -14.39 -2.53
C ASP A 26 -3.01 -13.41 -1.70
N TYR A 27 -3.66 -12.45 -2.35
CA TYR A 27 -4.59 -11.57 -1.65
C TYR A 27 -5.73 -12.34 -0.98
N ARG A 28 -6.38 -13.28 -1.72
CA ARG A 28 -7.50 -14.09 -1.18
C ARG A 28 -7.09 -14.93 0.03
N GLU A 29 -5.85 -15.39 0.11
CA GLU A 29 -5.34 -16.13 1.26
C GLU A 29 -5.38 -15.31 2.56
N LEU A 30 -5.13 -13.98 2.46
CA LEU A 30 -5.10 -13.09 3.62
C LEU A 30 -6.35 -12.21 3.77
N GLU A 31 -7.27 -12.15 2.80
CA GLU A 31 -8.40 -11.21 2.81
C GLU A 31 -9.29 -11.35 4.05
N ARG A 32 -9.42 -12.55 4.62
CA ARG A 32 -10.16 -12.81 5.87
C ARG A 32 -9.64 -12.00 7.07
N HIS A 33 -8.42 -11.52 7.03
CA HIS A 33 -7.81 -10.71 8.07
C HIS A 33 -8.01 -9.21 7.87
N HIS A 34 -8.70 -8.82 6.79
CA HIS A 34 -9.02 -7.42 6.50
C HIS A 34 -10.43 -7.08 7.01
N TYR A 35 -10.59 -5.87 7.56
CA TYR A 35 -11.89 -5.41 8.08
C TYR A 35 -12.94 -5.15 6.98
N ARG A 36 -12.52 -4.94 5.73
CA ARG A 36 -13.42 -4.79 4.58
C ARG A 36 -13.60 -6.14 3.90
N ILE A 37 -14.84 -6.61 3.82
CA ILE A 37 -15.20 -7.92 3.26
C ILE A 37 -15.05 -7.96 1.72
N ARG A 38 -15.14 -6.80 1.04
CA ARG A 38 -15.08 -6.76 -0.43
C ARG A 38 -13.65 -6.61 -0.93
N PRO A 39 -13.26 -7.37 -1.99
CA PRO A 39 -11.94 -7.21 -2.62
C PRO A 39 -11.79 -5.82 -3.27
N PRO A 40 -10.56 -5.43 -3.60
CA PRO A 40 -10.33 -4.24 -4.43
C PRO A 40 -11.09 -4.33 -5.75
N ARG A 41 -11.63 -3.20 -6.21
CA ARG A 41 -12.33 -3.15 -7.50
C ARG A 41 -11.39 -3.31 -8.70
N THR A 42 -10.16 -2.84 -8.55
CA THR A 42 -9.14 -2.86 -9.59
C THR A 42 -7.79 -3.28 -9.01
N TRP A 43 -6.94 -3.83 -9.86
CA TRP A 43 -5.63 -4.37 -9.52
C TRP A 43 -4.60 -3.78 -10.48
N ALA A 44 -3.73 -2.90 -9.98
CA ALA A 44 -2.62 -2.35 -10.76
C ALA A 44 -1.31 -3.08 -10.44
N TYR A 45 -1.08 -3.38 -9.14
CA TYR A 45 0.09 -4.12 -8.68
C TYR A 45 -0.19 -4.73 -7.31
N ILE A 46 0.42 -5.88 -7.03
CA ILE A 46 0.33 -6.56 -5.74
C ILE A 46 1.76 -6.84 -5.27
N CYS A 47 2.04 -6.47 -4.03
CA CYS A 47 3.26 -6.83 -3.32
C CYS A 47 2.93 -7.77 -2.17
N VAL A 48 3.71 -8.83 -2.01
CA VAL A 48 3.56 -9.76 -0.89
C VAL A 48 4.84 -9.86 -0.07
N ALA A 49 4.68 -10.21 1.20
CA ALA A 49 5.76 -10.61 2.07
C ALA A 49 5.59 -12.06 2.49
N ARG A 50 6.66 -12.86 2.36
CA ARG A 50 6.71 -14.25 2.79
C ARG A 50 7.77 -14.44 3.87
N PHE A 51 7.40 -15.14 4.92
CA PHE A 51 8.34 -15.56 5.97
C PHE A 51 8.90 -16.94 5.64
N VAL A 52 10.23 -17.02 5.54
CA VAL A 52 10.98 -18.25 5.34
C VAL A 52 11.74 -18.57 6.62
N PRO A 53 11.35 -19.61 7.38
CA PRO A 53 12.09 -20.03 8.58
C PRO A 53 13.54 -20.40 8.25
N ARG A 54 14.46 -20.19 9.20
CA ARG A 54 15.87 -20.55 9.04
C ARG A 54 16.01 -22.02 8.66
N GLY A 55 16.82 -22.29 7.65
CA GLY A 55 17.04 -23.66 7.15
C GLY A 55 15.94 -24.23 6.24
N LYS A 56 14.88 -23.46 5.98
CA LYS A 56 13.85 -23.83 5.00
C LYS A 56 14.07 -23.13 3.66
N ARG A 57 13.54 -23.72 2.58
CA ARG A 57 13.58 -23.13 1.23
C ARG A 57 12.28 -22.40 0.93
N SER A 58 12.34 -21.43 0.00
CA SER A 58 11.17 -20.80 -0.60
C SER A 58 10.29 -21.84 -1.35
N PRO A 59 8.93 -21.65 -1.47
CA PRO A 59 8.21 -20.47 -1.03
C PRO A 59 7.93 -20.50 0.48
N GLY A 60 8.15 -19.38 1.18
CA GLY A 60 7.78 -19.23 2.58
C GLY A 60 6.28 -19.04 2.78
N ARG A 61 5.86 -18.95 4.06
CA ARG A 61 4.48 -18.64 4.44
C ARG A 61 4.14 -17.20 4.08
N LEU A 62 3.01 -16.96 3.42
CA LEU A 62 2.49 -15.62 3.16
C LEU A 62 2.11 -14.92 4.48
N VAL A 63 2.66 -13.73 4.73
CA VAL A 63 2.50 -13.01 5.99
C VAL A 63 2.00 -11.58 5.83
N ALA A 64 2.13 -10.99 4.64
CA ALA A 64 1.51 -9.71 4.32
C ALA A 64 1.24 -9.58 2.83
N VAL A 65 0.26 -8.73 2.48
CA VAL A 65 -0.07 -8.35 1.12
C VAL A 65 -0.46 -6.87 1.08
N GLY A 66 -0.01 -6.19 0.04
CA GLY A 66 -0.41 -4.84 -0.30
C GLY A 66 -0.88 -4.75 -1.74
N VAL A 67 -1.86 -3.90 -2.01
CA VAL A 67 -2.48 -3.75 -3.33
C VAL A 67 -2.48 -2.28 -3.76
N LEU A 68 -1.87 -2.00 -4.91
CA LEU A 68 -2.12 -0.81 -5.70
C LEU A 68 -3.31 -1.05 -6.62
N SER A 69 -4.21 -0.09 -6.64
CA SER A 69 -5.39 -0.06 -7.52
C SER A 69 -5.37 1.18 -8.39
N TRP A 70 -6.14 1.16 -9.47
CA TRP A 70 -6.49 2.37 -10.19
C TRP A 70 -7.34 3.27 -9.29
N PRO A 71 -7.09 4.59 -9.30
CA PRO A 71 -7.82 5.53 -8.45
C PRO A 71 -9.27 5.69 -8.89
N ILE A 72 -10.13 6.12 -7.97
CA ILE A 72 -11.46 6.63 -8.36
C ILE A 72 -11.30 8.00 -9.01
N ALA A 73 -12.12 8.31 -10.01
CA ALA A 73 -12.05 9.61 -10.73
C ALA A 73 -12.27 10.79 -9.77
N MET A 74 -13.38 10.78 -9.05
CA MET A 74 -13.79 11.88 -8.17
C MET A 74 -13.43 11.58 -6.71
N HIS A 75 -12.46 12.32 -6.15
CA HIS A 75 -12.11 12.27 -4.74
C HIS A 75 -11.95 13.70 -4.21
N LYS A 76 -12.83 14.12 -3.30
CA LYS A 76 -12.93 15.51 -2.84
C LYS A 76 -11.60 16.07 -2.32
N THR A 77 -10.93 15.37 -1.43
CA THR A 77 -9.65 15.82 -0.84
C THR A 77 -8.58 15.98 -1.91
N ARG A 78 -8.48 15.04 -2.86
CA ARG A 78 -7.55 15.13 -3.99
C ARG A 78 -7.86 16.36 -4.86
N MET A 79 -9.14 16.57 -5.20
CA MET A 79 -9.55 17.72 -6.02
C MET A 79 -9.15 19.04 -5.38
N VAL A 80 -9.35 19.19 -4.08
CA VAL A 80 -8.94 20.39 -3.33
C VAL A 80 -7.42 20.51 -3.31
N HIS A 81 -6.70 19.45 -3.01
CA HIS A 81 -5.24 19.49 -2.90
C HIS A 81 -4.54 19.86 -4.20
N PHE A 82 -5.00 19.33 -5.34
CA PHE A 82 -4.44 19.59 -6.66
C PHE A 82 -5.15 20.73 -7.43
N ASN A 83 -6.07 21.44 -6.78
CA ASN A 83 -6.88 22.50 -7.39
C ASN A 83 -7.56 22.05 -8.70
N LEU A 84 -8.15 20.87 -8.70
CA LEU A 84 -8.82 20.29 -9.87
C LEU A 84 -10.28 20.81 -9.99
N PRO A 85 -10.76 21.00 -11.23
CA PRO A 85 -12.16 21.40 -11.45
C PRO A 85 -13.14 20.27 -11.05
N THR A 86 -14.41 20.57 -11.00
CA THR A 86 -15.47 19.58 -10.70
C THR A 86 -15.86 18.69 -11.89
N ASP A 87 -15.19 18.83 -13.02
CA ASP A 87 -15.40 18.04 -14.22
C ASP A 87 -14.87 16.59 -14.08
N TYR A 88 -15.72 15.61 -14.41
CA TYR A 88 -15.38 14.20 -14.31
C TYR A 88 -14.25 13.79 -15.26
N GLY A 89 -14.30 14.27 -16.51
CA GLY A 89 -13.31 13.88 -17.53
C GLY A 89 -11.89 14.31 -17.18
N THR A 90 -11.74 15.57 -16.73
CA THR A 90 -10.45 16.10 -16.27
C THR A 90 -9.94 15.35 -15.05
N ASN A 91 -10.82 15.10 -14.07
CA ASN A 91 -10.43 14.35 -12.86
C ASN A 91 -10.06 12.90 -13.15
N ALA A 92 -10.80 12.23 -14.02
CA ALA A 92 -10.50 10.85 -14.42
C ALA A 92 -9.15 10.75 -15.15
N ARG A 93 -8.88 11.67 -16.07
CA ARG A 93 -7.60 11.73 -16.79
C ARG A 93 -6.46 12.00 -15.81
N PHE A 94 -6.55 13.06 -15.02
CA PHE A 94 -5.52 13.39 -14.04
C PHE A 94 -5.23 12.22 -13.10
N ALA A 95 -6.27 11.59 -12.53
CA ALA A 95 -6.13 10.48 -11.62
C ALA A 95 -5.43 9.27 -12.28
N ASN A 96 -5.86 8.88 -13.48
CA ASN A 96 -5.29 7.72 -14.17
C ASN A 96 -3.83 7.92 -14.60
N GLU A 97 -3.48 9.12 -15.04
CA GLU A 97 -2.13 9.44 -15.50
C GLU A 97 -1.14 9.65 -14.34
N ASN A 98 -1.60 10.25 -13.24
CA ASN A 98 -0.71 10.74 -12.20
C ASN A 98 -0.74 9.94 -10.88
N LEU A 99 -1.76 9.10 -10.64
CA LEU A 99 -1.92 8.43 -9.34
C LEU A 99 -2.12 6.92 -9.44
N ARG A 100 -1.73 6.25 -8.33
CA ARG A 100 -2.25 4.93 -7.95
C ARG A 100 -2.67 4.97 -6.48
N THR A 101 -3.68 4.19 -6.14
CA THR A 101 -4.24 4.14 -4.79
C THR A 101 -3.79 2.88 -4.07
N ILE A 102 -3.21 3.00 -2.89
CA ILE A 102 -3.04 1.86 -1.98
C ILE A 102 -4.42 1.51 -1.42
N SER A 103 -5.03 0.49 -1.99
CA SER A 103 -6.40 0.10 -1.66
C SER A 103 -6.48 -0.91 -0.53
N ARG A 104 -5.41 -1.70 -0.32
CA ARG A 104 -5.31 -2.72 0.74
C ARG A 104 -3.89 -2.84 1.25
N VAL A 105 -3.78 -2.99 2.57
CA VAL A 105 -2.59 -3.47 3.27
C VAL A 105 -3.09 -4.45 4.33
N ILE A 106 -2.70 -5.72 4.22
CA ILE A 106 -3.11 -6.78 5.13
C ILE A 106 -1.86 -7.44 5.68
N VAL A 107 -1.78 -7.56 7.00
CA VAL A 107 -0.73 -8.30 7.70
C VAL A 107 -1.38 -9.41 8.51
N HIS A 108 -0.86 -10.62 8.34
CA HIS A 108 -1.27 -11.78 9.13
C HIS A 108 -1.16 -11.48 10.63
N PRO A 109 -2.17 -11.81 11.47
CA PRO A 109 -2.21 -11.41 12.88
C PRO A 109 -0.93 -11.69 13.67
N GLN A 110 -0.29 -12.84 13.49
CA GLN A 110 0.95 -13.23 14.17
C GLN A 110 2.18 -12.37 13.79
N PHE A 111 2.10 -11.60 12.70
CA PHE A 111 3.18 -10.76 12.17
C PHE A 111 2.87 -9.26 12.25
N ARG A 112 1.83 -8.89 13.00
CA ARG A 112 1.49 -7.48 13.25
C ARG A 112 2.50 -6.85 14.23
N ALA A 113 2.50 -5.52 14.26
CA ALA A 113 3.34 -4.68 15.12
C ALA A 113 4.87 -4.76 14.89
N ILE A 114 5.35 -5.56 13.96
CA ILE A 114 6.79 -5.68 13.64
C ILE A 114 7.25 -4.77 12.49
N GLY A 115 6.35 -3.95 11.93
CA GLY A 115 6.68 -3.00 10.85
C GLY A 115 6.42 -3.50 9.43
N LEU A 116 5.83 -4.69 9.24
CA LEU A 116 5.53 -5.23 7.90
C LEU A 116 4.58 -4.34 7.09
N ALA A 117 3.57 -3.74 7.71
CA ALA A 117 2.64 -2.84 7.01
C ALA A 117 3.37 -1.65 6.40
N ARG A 118 4.30 -1.02 7.17
CA ARG A 118 5.15 0.07 6.68
C ARG A 118 5.98 -0.38 5.49
N GLU A 119 6.62 -1.53 5.58
CA GLU A 119 7.50 -2.01 4.53
C GLU A 119 6.73 -2.37 3.26
N ILE A 120 5.54 -2.97 3.37
CA ILE A 120 4.63 -3.19 2.24
C ILE A 120 4.25 -1.87 1.56
N VAL A 121 3.91 -0.83 2.33
CA VAL A 121 3.58 0.50 1.77
C VAL A 121 4.78 1.06 1.00
N ARG A 122 5.99 1.00 1.56
CA ARG A 122 7.21 1.45 0.87
C ARG A 122 7.42 0.72 -0.45
N ARG A 123 7.27 -0.62 -0.47
CA ARG A 123 7.38 -1.43 -1.70
C ARG A 123 6.33 -1.05 -2.74
N LEU A 124 5.11 -0.75 -2.32
CA LEU A 124 4.07 -0.27 -3.22
C LEU A 124 4.41 1.11 -3.80
N ILE A 125 4.96 2.01 -2.99
CA ILE A 125 5.44 3.32 -3.44
C ILE A 125 6.58 3.17 -4.44
N GLU A 126 7.58 2.35 -4.13
CA GLU A 126 8.73 2.07 -5.01
C GLU A 126 8.29 1.48 -6.35
N ALA A 127 7.36 0.51 -6.34
CA ALA A 127 6.85 -0.15 -7.55
C ALA A 127 5.84 0.68 -8.35
N CYS A 128 5.30 1.74 -7.79
CA CYS A 128 4.30 2.56 -8.45
C CYS A 128 4.91 3.32 -9.64
N PRO A 129 4.33 3.25 -10.85
CA PRO A 129 4.88 3.93 -12.03
C PRO A 129 4.53 5.42 -12.10
N THR A 130 3.57 5.89 -11.30
CA THR A 130 3.08 7.27 -11.35
C THR A 130 3.76 8.18 -10.32
N PRO A 131 3.77 9.51 -10.54
CA PRO A 131 4.39 10.47 -9.63
C PRO A 131 3.78 10.45 -8.22
N TYR A 132 2.48 10.20 -8.10
CA TYR A 132 1.80 10.23 -6.81
C TYR A 132 1.26 8.86 -6.40
N VAL A 133 1.28 8.59 -5.09
CA VAL A 133 0.62 7.45 -4.46
C VAL A 133 -0.31 7.96 -3.38
N GLU A 134 -1.58 7.58 -3.45
CA GLU A 134 -2.57 7.97 -2.46
C GLU A 134 -3.09 6.79 -1.65
N ALA A 135 -3.62 7.06 -0.47
CA ALA A 135 -4.38 6.11 0.33
C ALA A 135 -5.50 6.83 1.08
N SER A 136 -6.67 6.17 1.21
CA SER A 136 -7.77 6.65 2.04
C SER A 136 -8.11 5.57 3.07
N ALA A 137 -7.90 5.88 4.36
CA ALA A 137 -8.01 4.91 5.45
C ALA A 137 -9.03 5.36 6.51
N VAL A 138 -10.10 4.58 6.67
CA VAL A 138 -11.11 4.80 7.74
C VAL A 138 -10.45 4.73 9.13
N MET A 139 -9.50 3.82 9.31
CA MET A 139 -8.72 3.67 10.56
C MET A 139 -7.41 4.47 10.53
N GLY A 140 -7.29 5.46 9.64
CA GLY A 140 -6.06 6.18 9.35
C GLY A 140 -5.38 6.83 10.55
N ARG A 141 -6.15 7.30 11.53
CA ARG A 141 -5.62 7.87 12.78
C ARG A 141 -4.78 6.89 13.60
N PHE A 142 -5.09 5.61 13.51
CA PHE A 142 -4.39 4.53 14.22
C PHE A 142 -3.32 3.88 13.34
N ALA A 143 -3.34 4.16 12.03
CA ALA A 143 -2.49 3.52 11.05
C ALA A 143 -1.24 4.34 10.74
N LYS A 144 -0.40 4.59 11.77
CA LYS A 144 0.88 5.32 11.63
C LYS A 144 1.84 4.74 10.58
N PHE A 145 1.54 3.56 10.05
CA PHE A 145 2.41 2.91 9.06
C PHE A 145 2.45 3.65 7.72
N PHE A 146 1.41 4.42 7.34
CA PHE A 146 1.45 5.26 6.14
C PHE A 146 2.44 6.42 6.30
N THR A 147 2.33 7.18 7.39
CA THR A 147 3.26 8.28 7.67
C THR A 147 4.68 7.78 7.94
N SER A 148 4.83 6.64 8.61
CA SER A 148 6.13 5.99 8.81
C SER A 148 6.75 5.49 7.50
N ALA A 149 5.96 5.28 6.45
CA ALA A 149 6.44 4.91 5.12
C ALA A 149 6.77 6.13 4.24
N GLY A 150 6.60 7.36 4.77
CA GLY A 150 6.90 8.60 4.06
C GLY A 150 5.68 9.32 3.47
N MET A 151 4.46 8.76 3.59
CA MET A 151 3.26 9.45 3.11
C MET A 151 2.87 10.60 4.05
N VAL A 152 2.39 11.69 3.48
CA VAL A 152 1.88 12.86 4.23
C VAL A 152 0.37 12.76 4.35
N GLN A 153 -0.17 12.97 5.54
CA GLN A 153 -1.60 13.10 5.73
C GLN A 153 -2.05 14.50 5.33
N ILE A 154 -2.92 14.60 4.32
CA ILE A 154 -3.38 15.87 3.75
C ILE A 154 -4.64 16.38 4.46
N ASP A 155 -5.55 15.48 4.87
CA ASP A 155 -6.80 15.85 5.52
C ASP A 155 -6.78 15.37 6.98
N SER A 156 -7.10 16.29 7.89
CA SER A 156 -7.15 16.04 9.33
C SER A 156 -8.58 15.99 9.90
N ASP A 157 -9.61 16.03 9.03
CA ASP A 157 -11.01 15.99 9.46
C ASP A 157 -11.29 14.66 10.21
N PRO A 158 -11.63 14.76 11.50
CA PRO A 158 -11.81 13.58 12.32
C PRO A 158 -13.00 12.69 11.91
N GLU A 159 -13.96 13.18 11.24
CA GLU A 159 -15.17 12.44 10.83
C GLU A 159 -15.00 11.71 9.50
N LYS A 160 -13.96 12.05 8.73
CA LYS A 160 -13.67 11.45 7.43
C LYS A 160 -12.54 10.44 7.47
N PRO A 161 -12.50 9.51 6.50
CA PRO A 161 -11.30 8.70 6.28
C PRO A 161 -10.07 9.58 6.07
N ALA A 162 -9.00 9.32 6.81
CA ALA A 162 -7.75 10.04 6.62
C ALA A 162 -7.21 9.83 5.20
N TYR A 163 -6.81 10.90 4.54
CA TYR A 163 -6.24 10.87 3.20
C TYR A 163 -4.73 11.10 3.26
N PHE A 164 -3.99 10.17 2.70
CA PHE A 164 -2.54 10.18 2.63
C PHE A 164 -2.07 10.32 1.19
N LEU A 165 -1.02 11.10 0.99
CA LEU A 165 -0.38 11.31 -0.30
C LEU A 165 1.14 11.13 -0.16
N TYR A 166 1.74 10.50 -1.15
CA TYR A 166 3.19 10.48 -1.35
C TYR A 166 3.49 11.10 -2.71
N ASP A 167 4.39 12.07 -2.72
CA ASP A 167 4.88 12.76 -3.91
C ASP A 167 6.33 12.34 -4.16
N LYS A 168 6.56 11.57 -5.23
CA LYS A 168 7.92 11.14 -5.62
C LYS A 168 8.81 12.27 -6.11
N GLN A 169 8.20 13.37 -6.56
CA GLN A 169 8.96 14.50 -7.10
C GLN A 169 9.58 15.33 -5.98
N SER A 170 8.94 15.34 -4.79
CA SER A 170 9.46 16.06 -3.62
C SER A 170 10.73 15.46 -3.02
N GLU A 171 11.06 14.20 -3.31
CA GLU A 171 12.30 13.56 -2.86
C GLU A 171 13.52 13.84 -3.77
N GLN A 172 13.29 14.39 -4.95
CA GLN A 172 14.35 14.66 -5.94
C GLN A 172 14.79 16.13 -5.94
N ALA A 173 14.17 16.96 -5.13
CA ALA A 173 14.49 18.38 -4.94
C ALA A 173 15.30 18.59 -3.67
#